data_1345cbc384ce9650af661d71722a926c
#
_entry.id   1345cbc384ce9650af661d71722a926c
#
_cell.length_a   1.000
_cell.length_b   1.000
_cell.length_c   1.000
_cell.angle_alpha   90.00
_cell.angle_beta   90.00
_cell.angle_gamma   90.00
#
_symmetry.space_group_name_H-M   'P 1'
#
loop_
_entity.id
_entity.type
_entity.pdbx_description
1 polymer ?
#
loop_
_entity_poly.entity_id
_entity_poly.type
_entity_poly.pdbx_seq_one_letter_code
_entity_poly.pdbx_strand_id
1 'polypeptide(L)'
;MTATSALTIVAASSSIALIGLAVPLLRNQAQRPGRFAKWMGVGLLCMIVLSSCSNDTTSTPTITPLVLTATATAQQGATPTATTTPANNTDWTTYHRDNQRTGYIANTPDPHNLTKAWGAQLDGAVYAEPLVVGNRVIVATEGDTLYALDPANGNVLWHTNVGTPVPQSDLPCGNIFPLGITGTPVYDPATGLVYAVAEVTGPAHILVGVDVANGQVKVRRVVDTDGMDPTAHQQRGALTLANGMIYIPYGGLDGDCSDYIGRIVASRADGQGPLLVYRVPTPREAGMWATPGASADASGNLYVSVGNGAITSGSWDHSDSILKLSPTLQLLDAFAPSSWAAENAGDVDLGSQGAVLLPNNFVFIAGKSGTGYTLRSTALGGIGGQVDAQGVCVSFGGAATVGSTIFVPCIDGVRQVNVDANGKMHLGWQASGNIFGSPVVGGHTVYSHSNDTLYALNMDSGQVIASLNVGQLNRFVTPTIAGSNIFIGTPTGITAISIV
;
A
#
# COMPACT_ATOMS: atom_id res chain seq x y z
N MET A 1 78.04 -2.62 30.64
CA MET A 1 77.55 -3.98 30.64
C MET A 1 76.14 -3.87 30.03
N THR A 2 76.09 -4.05 28.74
CA THR A 2 74.90 -3.90 27.89
C THR A 2 74.41 -5.31 27.53
N ALA A 3 73.17 -5.59 27.83
CA ALA A 3 72.48 -6.82 27.36
C ALA A 3 71.39 -6.44 26.35
N THR A 4 71.66 -6.80 25.12
CA THR A 4 70.72 -6.66 23.97
C THR A 4 69.84 -7.90 23.92
N SER A 5 68.51 -7.76 24.04
CA SER A 5 67.59 -8.85 23.87
C SER A 5 66.97 -8.71 22.47
N ALA A 6 67.19 -9.71 21.63
CA ALA A 6 66.60 -9.86 20.33
C ALA A 6 65.18 -10.40 20.43
N LEU A 7 64.22 -9.75 19.82
CA LEU A 7 62.81 -10.17 19.72
C LEU A 7 62.65 -10.95 18.40
N THR A 8 62.37 -12.23 18.51
CA THR A 8 62.09 -13.10 17.37
C THR A 8 60.59 -13.03 17.05
N ILE A 9 60.22 -12.52 15.87
CA ILE A 9 58.85 -12.51 15.38
C ILE A 9 58.60 -13.85 14.67
N VAL A 10 57.72 -14.68 15.22
CA VAL A 10 57.19 -15.87 14.56
C VAL A 10 55.91 -15.46 13.80
N ALA A 11 55.97 -15.49 12.48
CA ALA A 11 54.82 -15.33 11.63
C ALA A 11 54.04 -16.65 11.58
N ALA A 12 52.83 -16.67 12.18
CA ALA A 12 51.87 -17.73 12.00
C ALA A 12 50.95 -17.42 10.82
N SER A 13 51.11 -18.15 9.75
CA SER A 13 50.21 -18.16 8.59
C SER A 13 48.94 -18.95 8.94
N SER A 14 47.82 -18.24 9.15
CA SER A 14 46.51 -18.86 9.30
C SER A 14 45.84 -18.96 7.92
N SER A 15 45.78 -20.17 7.40
CA SER A 15 44.98 -20.50 6.21
C SER A 15 43.49 -20.51 6.59
N ILE A 16 42.72 -19.55 6.08
CA ILE A 16 41.28 -19.55 6.19
C ILE A 16 40.73 -20.46 5.08
N ALA A 17 40.22 -21.61 5.47
CA ALA A 17 39.46 -22.46 4.57
C ALA A 17 38.05 -21.87 4.37
N LEU A 18 37.74 -21.46 3.15
CA LEU A 18 36.39 -21.16 2.72
C LEU A 18 35.60 -22.48 2.64
N ILE A 19 34.68 -22.67 3.57
CA ILE A 19 33.67 -23.71 3.46
C ILE A 19 32.52 -23.10 2.64
N GLY A 20 32.49 -23.41 1.36
CA GLY A 20 31.35 -23.12 0.50
C GLY A 20 30.21 -24.09 0.84
N LEU A 21 29.15 -23.61 1.46
CA LEU A 21 27.90 -24.32 1.57
C LEU A 21 27.14 -24.18 0.24
N ALA A 22 27.26 -25.20 -0.61
CA ALA A 22 26.41 -25.36 -1.78
C ALA A 22 25.07 -25.92 -1.30
N VAL A 23 24.01 -25.12 -1.44
CA VAL A 23 22.63 -25.57 -1.30
C VAL A 23 22.20 -26.19 -2.63
N PRO A 24 21.77 -27.43 -2.68
CA PRO A 24 21.29 -28.03 -3.93
C PRO A 24 19.87 -27.53 -4.23
N LEU A 25 19.72 -26.79 -5.30
CA LEU A 25 18.44 -26.50 -5.96
C LEU A 25 17.89 -27.82 -6.55
N LEU A 26 16.96 -28.44 -5.89
CA LEU A 26 16.15 -29.52 -6.44
C LEU A 26 15.06 -28.92 -7.33
N ARG A 27 15.36 -28.82 -8.61
CA ARG A 27 14.35 -28.64 -9.66
C ARG A 27 13.67 -29.98 -9.90
N ASN A 28 12.45 -30.15 -9.42
CA ASN A 28 11.57 -31.22 -9.84
C ASN A 28 10.84 -30.79 -11.13
N GLN A 29 11.35 -31.20 -12.26
CA GLN A 29 10.61 -31.19 -13.52
C GLN A 29 9.76 -32.46 -13.60
N ALA A 30 8.47 -32.34 -13.35
CA ALA A 30 7.50 -33.37 -13.67
C ALA A 30 7.11 -33.25 -15.16
N GLN A 31 7.69 -34.09 -15.99
CA GLN A 31 7.25 -34.31 -17.39
C GLN A 31 5.87 -34.97 -17.36
N ARG A 32 4.89 -34.38 -18.04
CA ARG A 32 3.64 -35.06 -18.41
C ARG A 32 3.68 -35.41 -19.89
N PRO A 33 3.33 -36.66 -20.27
CA PRO A 33 3.35 -37.10 -21.67
C PRO A 33 2.12 -36.59 -22.42
N GLY A 34 2.35 -36.17 -23.67
CA GLY A 34 1.31 -35.75 -24.58
C GLY A 34 0.39 -36.87 -25.04
N ARG A 35 -0.86 -36.53 -25.25
CA ARG A 35 -1.78 -37.30 -26.07
C ARG A 35 -2.27 -36.44 -27.23
N PHE A 36 -1.83 -36.79 -28.41
CA PHE A 36 -2.42 -36.39 -29.69
C PHE A 36 -3.81 -37.02 -29.83
N ALA A 37 -4.80 -36.23 -30.15
CA ALA A 37 -6.03 -36.70 -30.79
C ALA A 37 -6.38 -35.76 -31.94
N LYS A 38 -6.24 -36.27 -33.15
CA LYS A 38 -6.80 -35.71 -34.37
C LYS A 38 -8.31 -35.88 -34.37
N TRP A 39 -9.05 -34.85 -34.73
CA TRP A 39 -10.35 -35.02 -35.37
C TRP A 39 -10.49 -34.05 -36.53
N MET A 40 -10.82 -34.66 -37.66
CA MET A 40 -11.11 -34.06 -38.97
C MET A 40 -12.45 -33.32 -38.95
N GLY A 41 -12.55 -32.37 -39.87
CA GLY A 41 -13.63 -31.47 -40.09
C GLY A 41 -14.93 -32.09 -40.63
N VAL A 42 -15.95 -31.26 -40.56
CA VAL A 42 -17.06 -31.25 -41.53
C VAL A 42 -17.47 -29.79 -41.71
N GLY A 43 -17.39 -29.32 -42.94
CA GLY A 43 -17.95 -28.05 -43.33
C GLY A 43 -19.47 -28.16 -43.53
N LEU A 44 -20.19 -27.09 -43.26
CA LEU A 44 -21.53 -26.91 -43.77
C LEU A 44 -21.76 -25.45 -44.17
N LEU A 45 -22.00 -25.33 -45.43
CA LEU A 45 -22.45 -24.21 -46.24
C LEU A 45 -23.90 -23.85 -45.86
N CYS A 46 -24.24 -22.59 -45.62
CA CYS A 46 -25.62 -22.13 -45.71
C CYS A 46 -25.72 -20.67 -46.14
N MET A 47 -26.19 -20.58 -47.27
CA MET A 47 -26.95 -19.68 -48.14
C MET A 47 -27.37 -18.31 -47.58
N ILE A 48 -27.04 -17.36 -48.41
CA ILE A 48 -27.55 -15.99 -48.51
C ILE A 48 -28.97 -16.05 -49.07
N VAL A 49 -29.93 -15.42 -48.38
CA VAL A 49 -31.22 -15.06 -48.98
C VAL A 49 -31.34 -13.53 -48.99
N LEU A 50 -31.23 -12.99 -50.18
CA LEU A 50 -31.65 -11.64 -50.54
C LEU A 50 -33.18 -11.63 -50.71
N SER A 51 -33.89 -10.72 -50.08
CA SER A 51 -35.23 -10.35 -50.49
C SER A 51 -35.35 -8.83 -50.61
N SER A 52 -35.86 -8.49 -51.74
CA SER A 52 -35.96 -7.17 -52.35
C SER A 52 -37.09 -6.30 -51.81
N CYS A 53 -36.90 -5.01 -52.07
CA CYS A 53 -37.73 -3.84 -51.99
C CYS A 53 -39.24 -4.00 -52.24
N SER A 54 -40.02 -3.15 -51.52
CA SER A 54 -41.09 -2.38 -52.14
C SER A 54 -41.28 -1.04 -51.45
N ASN A 55 -41.31 0.00 -52.29
CA ASN A 55 -41.65 1.38 -51.92
C ASN A 55 -43.16 1.46 -51.60
N ASP A 56 -43.51 2.18 -50.55
CA ASP A 56 -44.79 2.85 -50.47
C ASP A 56 -44.65 4.24 -49.86
N THR A 57 -45.06 5.20 -50.64
CA THR A 57 -45.16 6.63 -50.33
C THR A 57 -46.46 6.88 -49.59
N THR A 58 -46.40 7.44 -48.35
CA THR A 58 -47.56 8.14 -47.76
C THR A 58 -47.12 9.32 -46.90
N SER A 59 -47.66 10.41 -47.32
CA SER A 59 -47.84 11.78 -46.78
C SER A 59 -47.54 12.03 -45.29
N THR A 60 -46.74 13.04 -45.07
CA THR A 60 -46.44 13.74 -43.81
C THR A 60 -47.63 14.60 -43.36
N PRO A 61 -48.08 14.55 -42.11
CA PRO A 61 -48.87 15.65 -41.51
C PRO A 61 -47.93 16.62 -40.81
N THR A 62 -48.07 17.87 -41.20
CA THR A 62 -47.41 19.02 -40.56
C THR A 62 -48.00 19.25 -39.17
N ILE A 63 -47.17 19.14 -38.13
CA ILE A 63 -47.58 19.48 -36.78
C ILE A 63 -46.92 20.81 -36.41
N THR A 64 -47.77 21.80 -36.16
CA THR A 64 -47.42 23.13 -35.65
C THR A 64 -46.96 22.99 -34.20
N PRO A 65 -45.78 23.53 -33.77
CA PRO A 65 -45.38 23.49 -32.38
C PRO A 65 -46.17 24.46 -31.52
N LEU A 66 -46.88 23.93 -30.55
CA LEU A 66 -47.49 24.72 -29.47
C LEU A 66 -46.39 25.11 -28.49
N VAL A 67 -46.04 26.39 -28.41
CA VAL A 67 -45.11 26.90 -27.41
C VAL A 67 -45.85 27.03 -26.09
N LEU A 68 -45.63 26.10 -25.19
CA LEU A 68 -46.01 26.23 -23.78
C LEU A 68 -44.86 26.89 -23.02
N THR A 69 -45.01 28.16 -22.68
CA THR A 69 -44.13 28.87 -21.74
C THR A 69 -44.46 28.42 -20.33
N ALA A 70 -43.68 27.45 -19.81
CA ALA A 70 -43.70 27.11 -18.40
C ALA A 70 -42.78 28.06 -17.65
N THR A 71 -43.32 28.98 -16.85
CA THR A 71 -42.57 29.78 -15.89
C THR A 71 -42.19 28.90 -14.72
N ALA A 72 -40.97 28.36 -14.71
CA ALA A 72 -40.43 27.64 -13.58
C ALA A 72 -39.96 28.66 -12.53
N THR A 73 -40.71 28.76 -11.43
CA THR A 73 -40.24 29.43 -10.23
C THR A 73 -39.16 28.53 -9.61
N ALA A 74 -37.89 28.92 -9.71
CA ALA A 74 -36.80 28.23 -9.07
C ALA A 74 -36.90 28.42 -7.55
N GLN A 75 -37.38 27.42 -6.87
CA GLN A 75 -37.26 27.30 -5.41
C GLN A 75 -35.79 26.93 -5.14
N GLN A 76 -34.97 27.89 -4.70
CA GLN A 76 -33.63 27.65 -4.20
C GLN A 76 -33.74 26.74 -2.99
N GLY A 77 -33.55 25.42 -3.20
CA GLY A 77 -33.30 24.47 -2.16
C GLY A 77 -31.95 24.83 -1.50
N ALA A 78 -32.02 25.13 -0.21
CA ALA A 78 -30.82 25.29 0.60
C ALA A 78 -29.96 24.04 0.47
N THR A 79 -28.79 24.19 -0.14
CA THR A 79 -27.73 23.16 -0.13
C THR A 79 -27.36 22.94 1.34
N PRO A 80 -27.41 21.72 1.89
CA PRO A 80 -26.90 21.47 3.22
C PRO A 80 -25.42 21.80 3.21
N THR A 81 -25.03 22.86 3.90
CA THR A 81 -23.64 23.16 4.18
C THR A 81 -23.15 22.01 5.06
N ALA A 82 -22.37 21.10 4.50
CA ALA A 82 -21.65 20.12 5.27
C ALA A 82 -20.77 20.88 6.26
N THR A 83 -21.14 20.83 7.55
CA THR A 83 -20.31 21.33 8.62
C THR A 83 -19.13 20.35 8.71
N THR A 84 -18.04 20.65 7.97
CA THR A 84 -16.78 19.96 8.15
C THR A 84 -16.31 20.28 9.57
N THR A 85 -16.44 19.34 10.49
CA THR A 85 -15.72 19.39 11.75
C THR A 85 -14.24 19.50 11.39
N PRO A 86 -13.51 20.53 11.85
CA PRO A 86 -12.08 20.60 11.59
C PRO A 86 -11.45 19.30 12.10
N ALA A 87 -10.68 18.62 11.24
CA ALA A 87 -9.89 17.50 11.69
C ALA A 87 -9.04 17.96 12.89
N ASN A 88 -9.15 17.29 14.02
CA ASN A 88 -8.29 17.58 15.15
C ASN A 88 -6.85 17.45 14.67
N ASN A 89 -6.00 18.39 15.05
CA ASN A 89 -4.61 18.45 14.59
C ASN A 89 -3.78 17.19 14.99
N THR A 90 -4.40 16.26 15.70
CA THR A 90 -3.85 14.97 16.16
C THR A 90 -4.42 13.76 15.42
N ASP A 91 -5.41 13.92 14.53
CA ASP A 91 -6.03 12.80 13.83
C ASP A 91 -5.06 12.17 12.82
N TRP A 92 -5.13 10.84 12.73
CA TRP A 92 -4.38 9.98 11.83
C TRP A 92 -5.36 9.11 11.05
N THR A 93 -5.83 9.61 9.92
CA THR A 93 -7.05 9.14 9.25
C THR A 93 -6.82 8.10 8.15
N THR A 94 -5.58 7.88 7.76
CA THR A 94 -5.15 6.92 6.74
C THR A 94 -3.70 6.54 6.98
N TYR A 95 -3.17 5.59 6.21
CA TYR A 95 -1.75 5.21 6.25
C TYR A 95 -0.86 6.44 6.10
N HIS A 96 0.13 6.58 7.00
CA HIS A 96 1.02 7.73 7.06
C HIS A 96 0.27 9.06 7.08
N ARG A 97 -0.89 9.08 7.79
CA ARG A 97 -1.68 10.26 8.16
C ARG A 97 -2.45 10.94 7.04
N ASP A 98 -1.91 11.04 5.83
CA ASP A 98 -2.48 11.79 4.71
C ASP A 98 -2.32 11.08 3.36
N ASN A 99 -2.97 11.61 2.32
CA ASN A 99 -2.93 11.00 1.00
C ASN A 99 -1.58 11.14 0.27
N GLN A 100 -0.70 12.06 0.70
CA GLN A 100 0.66 12.15 0.18
C GLN A 100 1.60 11.12 0.84
N ARG A 101 1.11 10.45 1.91
CA ARG A 101 1.87 9.48 2.70
C ARG A 101 3.06 10.11 3.44
N THR A 102 2.85 11.31 4.00
CA THR A 102 3.92 12.03 4.67
C THR A 102 4.38 11.36 5.96
N GLY A 103 3.49 10.72 6.71
CA GLY A 103 3.82 10.10 8.01
C GLY A 103 4.31 11.12 9.03
N TYR A 104 3.92 12.40 8.91
CA TYR A 104 4.44 13.49 9.73
C TYR A 104 3.38 14.22 10.54
N ILE A 105 3.70 14.50 11.79
CA ILE A 105 2.92 15.36 12.69
C ILE A 105 3.85 16.31 13.45
N ALA A 106 3.65 17.64 13.29
CA ALA A 106 4.59 18.63 13.78
C ALA A 106 4.63 18.81 15.30
N ASN A 107 3.50 18.61 15.98
CA ASN A 107 3.32 19.01 17.38
C ASN A 107 3.48 17.83 18.36
N THR A 108 4.37 16.88 18.07
CA THR A 108 4.74 15.80 18.99
C THR A 108 5.93 16.25 19.85
N PRO A 109 5.92 16.05 21.16
CA PRO A 109 7.09 16.36 22.01
C PRO A 109 8.27 15.44 21.65
N ASP A 110 9.48 15.96 21.77
CA ASP A 110 10.67 15.13 21.64
C ASP A 110 10.81 14.21 22.87
N PRO A 111 11.12 12.92 22.67
CA PRO A 111 11.21 11.97 23.77
C PRO A 111 12.49 12.15 24.58
N HIS A 112 12.37 12.09 25.90
CA HIS A 112 13.48 11.75 26.79
C HIS A 112 13.53 10.25 27.06
N ASN A 113 12.37 9.59 26.99
CA ASN A 113 12.22 8.15 27.15
C ASN A 113 10.93 7.67 26.46
N LEU A 114 10.85 6.35 26.27
CA LEU A 114 9.64 5.65 25.80
C LEU A 114 9.19 4.67 26.88
N THR A 115 7.89 4.69 27.22
CA THR A 115 7.35 3.78 28.20
C THR A 115 6.08 3.11 27.68
N LYS A 116 5.86 1.83 28.01
CA LYS A 116 4.61 1.16 27.68
C LYS A 116 3.46 1.76 28.48
N ALA A 117 2.48 2.34 27.80
CA ALA A 117 1.27 2.88 28.42
C ALA A 117 0.28 1.74 28.72
N TRP A 118 -0.08 0.97 27.70
CA TRP A 118 -0.97 -0.18 27.82
C TRP A 118 -0.77 -1.15 26.64
N GLY A 119 -1.41 -2.29 26.69
CA GLY A 119 -1.52 -3.25 25.59
C GLY A 119 -2.88 -3.90 25.62
N ALA A 120 -3.49 -4.13 24.45
CA ALA A 120 -4.75 -4.82 24.31
C ALA A 120 -4.57 -6.07 23.46
N GLN A 121 -5.04 -7.21 23.97
CA GLN A 121 -5.18 -8.44 23.19
C GLN A 121 -6.48 -8.39 22.41
N LEU A 122 -6.41 -8.71 21.12
CA LEU A 122 -7.54 -8.71 20.20
C LEU A 122 -7.71 -10.12 19.59
N ASP A 123 -8.68 -10.27 18.72
CA ASP A 123 -9.02 -11.57 18.11
C ASP A 123 -8.09 -12.01 16.95
N GLY A 124 -7.10 -11.21 16.59
CA GLY A 124 -6.15 -11.52 15.52
C GLY A 124 -4.94 -10.61 15.52
N ALA A 125 -3.99 -10.93 14.66
CA ALA A 125 -2.84 -10.08 14.37
C ALA A 125 -3.27 -8.74 13.78
N VAL A 126 -2.50 -7.70 14.06
CA VAL A 126 -2.69 -6.35 13.50
C VAL A 126 -1.50 -6.03 12.60
N TYR A 127 -1.73 -6.10 11.28
CA TYR A 127 -0.77 -5.66 10.26
C TYR A 127 -1.07 -4.23 9.80
N ALA A 128 -2.35 -3.88 9.77
CA ALA A 128 -2.82 -2.55 9.44
C ALA A 128 -2.23 -1.50 10.38
N GLU A 129 -1.86 -0.34 9.84
CA GLU A 129 -1.50 0.82 10.67
C GLU A 129 -2.73 1.27 11.47
N PRO A 130 -2.66 1.38 12.81
CA PRO A 130 -3.77 1.87 13.61
C PRO A 130 -4.13 3.31 13.21
N LEU A 131 -5.43 3.63 13.12
CA LEU A 131 -5.85 5.01 12.90
C LEU A 131 -6.20 5.69 14.23
N VAL A 132 -6.07 7.01 14.28
CA VAL A 132 -6.60 7.81 15.39
C VAL A 132 -7.61 8.80 14.84
N VAL A 133 -8.84 8.69 15.33
CA VAL A 133 -9.98 9.52 14.90
C VAL A 133 -10.67 10.09 16.13
N GLY A 134 -10.52 11.39 16.34
CA GLY A 134 -10.99 12.06 17.55
C GLY A 134 -10.38 11.41 18.81
N ASN A 135 -11.23 10.86 19.68
CA ASN A 135 -10.80 10.17 20.90
C ASN A 135 -10.93 8.63 20.76
N ARG A 136 -10.49 8.07 19.64
CA ARG A 136 -10.54 6.62 19.37
C ARG A 136 -9.30 6.17 18.62
N VAL A 137 -8.76 5.03 19.03
CA VAL A 137 -7.79 4.27 18.26
C VAL A 137 -8.55 3.20 17.49
N ILE A 138 -8.55 3.27 16.17
CA ILE A 138 -9.22 2.30 15.30
C ILE A 138 -8.21 1.25 14.87
N VAL A 139 -8.55 -0.01 15.08
CA VAL A 139 -7.68 -1.16 14.80
C VAL A 139 -8.45 -2.17 13.97
N ALA A 140 -7.80 -2.70 12.93
CA ALA A 140 -8.32 -3.80 12.13
C ALA A 140 -7.45 -5.04 12.34
N THR A 141 -8.08 -6.22 12.41
CA THR A 141 -7.38 -7.47 12.71
C THR A 141 -7.55 -8.50 11.60
N GLU A 142 -6.64 -9.46 11.57
CA GLU A 142 -6.79 -10.67 10.74
C GLU A 142 -7.93 -11.58 11.19
N GLY A 143 -8.63 -11.26 12.28
CA GLY A 143 -9.89 -11.88 12.69
C GLY A 143 -11.13 -11.29 12.00
N ASP A 144 -10.96 -10.45 10.96
CA ASP A 144 -12.03 -9.69 10.30
C ASP A 144 -12.82 -8.79 11.26
N THR A 145 -12.15 -8.22 12.25
CA THR A 145 -12.79 -7.35 13.23
C THR A 145 -12.19 -5.95 13.23
N LEU A 146 -13.06 -4.95 13.22
CA LEU A 146 -12.72 -3.57 13.50
C LEU A 146 -13.01 -3.25 14.97
N TYR A 147 -12.05 -2.64 15.63
CA TYR A 147 -12.14 -2.17 17.01
C TYR A 147 -12.02 -0.67 17.09
N ALA A 148 -12.73 -0.05 18.02
CA ALA A 148 -12.37 1.26 18.55
C ALA A 148 -11.95 1.10 20.02
N LEU A 149 -10.78 1.60 20.33
CA LEU A 149 -10.21 1.56 21.67
C LEU A 149 -10.08 2.97 22.23
N ASP A 150 -10.20 3.07 23.55
CA ASP A 150 -9.88 4.30 24.29
C ASP A 150 -8.36 4.52 24.27
N PRO A 151 -7.86 5.64 23.71
CA PRO A 151 -6.43 5.90 23.61
C PRO A 151 -5.71 6.01 24.96
N ALA A 152 -6.43 6.31 26.04
CA ALA A 152 -5.85 6.47 27.36
C ALA A 152 -5.53 5.14 28.07
N ASN A 153 -6.29 4.07 27.79
CA ASN A 153 -6.20 2.84 28.58
C ASN A 153 -6.38 1.54 27.77
N GLY A 154 -6.69 1.62 26.45
CA GLY A 154 -6.89 0.48 25.58
C GLY A 154 -8.22 -0.26 25.76
N ASN A 155 -9.15 0.26 26.55
CA ASN A 155 -10.45 -0.36 26.71
C ASN A 155 -11.23 -0.34 25.39
N VAL A 156 -11.91 -1.46 25.08
CA VAL A 156 -12.75 -1.57 23.89
C VAL A 156 -13.99 -0.70 24.08
N LEU A 157 -14.14 0.32 23.23
CA LEU A 157 -15.34 1.16 23.16
C LEU A 157 -16.44 0.48 22.34
N TRP A 158 -16.05 -0.11 21.22
CA TRP A 158 -16.87 -1.00 20.40
C TRP A 158 -15.98 -1.92 19.57
N HIS A 159 -16.53 -3.04 19.11
CA HIS A 159 -15.93 -3.90 18.10
C HIS A 159 -17.01 -4.41 17.15
N THR A 160 -16.62 -4.68 15.91
CA THR A 160 -17.52 -5.17 14.88
C THR A 160 -16.80 -6.20 14.03
N ASN A 161 -17.19 -7.45 14.16
CA ASN A 161 -16.75 -8.50 13.26
C ASN A 161 -17.52 -8.39 11.93
N VAL A 162 -16.80 -8.40 10.82
CA VAL A 162 -17.38 -8.18 9.49
C VAL A 162 -17.32 -9.41 8.59
N GLY A 163 -16.76 -10.51 9.07
CA GLY A 163 -16.69 -11.75 8.32
C GLY A 163 -16.00 -12.86 9.11
N THR A 164 -15.86 -14.00 8.46
CA THR A 164 -14.99 -15.09 8.93
C THR A 164 -13.75 -15.08 8.03
N PRO A 165 -12.56 -14.84 8.57
CA PRO A 165 -11.35 -14.73 7.75
C PRO A 165 -11.02 -16.05 7.05
N VAL A 166 -10.29 -15.96 5.94
CA VAL A 166 -9.93 -17.12 5.12
C VAL A 166 -8.90 -17.98 5.85
N PRO A 167 -9.20 -19.27 6.14
CA PRO A 167 -8.24 -20.14 6.78
C PRO A 167 -7.12 -20.56 5.82
N GLN A 168 -5.97 -20.94 6.36
CA GLN A 168 -4.81 -21.39 5.58
C GLN A 168 -5.15 -22.51 4.58
N SER A 169 -6.09 -23.41 4.94
CA SER A 169 -6.50 -24.53 4.07
C SER A 169 -7.12 -24.12 2.75
N ASP A 170 -7.66 -22.90 2.67
CA ASP A 170 -8.40 -22.39 1.52
C ASP A 170 -7.53 -21.48 0.65
N LEU A 171 -6.29 -21.23 1.07
CA LEU A 171 -5.31 -20.40 0.35
C LEU A 171 -4.25 -21.28 -0.33
N PRO A 172 -3.85 -20.97 -1.57
CA PRO A 172 -2.84 -21.72 -2.30
C PRO A 172 -1.43 -21.53 -1.74
N CYS A 173 -1.14 -20.41 -1.10
CA CYS A 173 0.10 -20.06 -0.38
C CYS A 173 -0.13 -18.84 0.53
N GLY A 174 0.92 -18.14 0.91
CA GLY A 174 0.86 -16.96 1.76
C GLY A 174 1.63 -17.14 3.06
N ASN A 175 1.69 -16.08 3.86
CA ASN A 175 2.40 -16.06 5.15
C ASN A 175 1.59 -15.40 6.28
N ILE A 176 0.32 -15.07 6.03
CA ILE A 176 -0.62 -14.49 7.00
C ILE A 176 -1.82 -15.45 7.15
N PHE A 177 -2.03 -15.96 8.37
CA PHE A 177 -3.07 -16.96 8.64
C PHE A 177 -3.69 -16.77 10.03
N PRO A 178 -5.05 -16.71 10.16
CA PRO A 178 -5.99 -16.59 9.04
C PRO A 178 -5.75 -15.29 8.28
N LEU A 179 -6.31 -15.16 7.06
CA LEU A 179 -6.23 -13.96 6.24
C LEU A 179 -7.55 -13.20 6.34
N GLY A 180 -7.48 -11.99 6.87
CA GLY A 180 -8.64 -11.13 7.12
C GLY A 180 -8.39 -9.70 6.68
N ILE A 181 -8.44 -8.71 7.60
CA ILE A 181 -8.17 -7.31 7.26
C ILE A 181 -6.68 -7.02 7.42
N THR A 182 -5.92 -7.14 6.35
CA THR A 182 -4.48 -6.85 6.33
C THR A 182 -4.17 -5.39 5.97
N GLY A 183 -4.91 -4.83 4.99
CA GLY A 183 -4.71 -3.46 4.50
C GLY A 183 -5.15 -2.41 5.51
N THR A 184 -4.39 -1.32 5.61
CA THR A 184 -4.74 -0.19 6.49
C THR A 184 -6.05 0.46 6.06
N PRO A 185 -7.03 0.63 6.98
CA PRO A 185 -8.28 1.32 6.74
C PRO A 185 -8.10 2.80 6.39
N VAL A 186 -9.18 3.44 5.98
CA VAL A 186 -9.23 4.90 5.79
C VAL A 186 -10.51 5.46 6.43
N TYR A 187 -10.38 6.60 7.12
CA TYR A 187 -11.51 7.34 7.68
C TYR A 187 -11.97 8.45 6.75
N ASP A 188 -13.28 8.55 6.57
CA ASP A 188 -13.93 9.64 5.84
C ASP A 188 -14.62 10.61 6.81
N PRO A 189 -14.08 11.82 7.01
CA PRO A 189 -14.69 12.80 7.90
C PRO A 189 -16.02 13.34 7.37
N ALA A 190 -16.30 13.20 6.08
CA ALA A 190 -17.57 13.65 5.50
C ALA A 190 -18.75 12.75 5.86
N THR A 191 -18.50 11.45 6.03
CA THR A 191 -19.52 10.46 6.38
C THR A 191 -19.42 9.97 7.81
N GLY A 192 -18.28 10.16 8.48
CA GLY A 192 -17.99 9.61 9.80
C GLY A 192 -17.72 8.10 9.77
N LEU A 193 -17.41 7.54 8.59
CA LEU A 193 -17.18 6.10 8.43
C LEU A 193 -15.69 5.78 8.31
N VAL A 194 -15.30 4.67 8.89
CA VAL A 194 -14.02 3.99 8.63
C VAL A 194 -14.26 2.88 7.62
N TYR A 195 -13.50 2.88 6.53
CA TYR A 195 -13.57 1.87 5.49
C TYR A 195 -12.41 0.90 5.61
N ALA A 196 -12.72 -0.39 5.49
CA ALA A 196 -11.74 -1.48 5.43
C ALA A 196 -12.17 -2.52 4.39
N VAL A 197 -11.24 -3.34 3.94
CA VAL A 197 -11.54 -4.51 3.11
C VAL A 197 -11.22 -5.76 3.93
N ALA A 198 -12.21 -6.62 4.09
CA ALA A 198 -12.09 -7.92 4.74
C ALA A 198 -11.97 -9.03 3.69
N GLU A 199 -11.04 -9.95 3.88
CA GLU A 199 -10.91 -11.16 3.07
C GLU A 199 -11.63 -12.30 3.79
N VAL A 200 -12.81 -12.69 3.29
CA VAL A 200 -13.71 -13.59 4.01
C VAL A 200 -13.80 -14.96 3.37
N THR A 201 -14.07 -15.97 4.20
CA THR A 201 -14.32 -17.35 3.76
C THR A 201 -15.42 -17.44 2.71
N GLY A 202 -15.21 -18.28 1.71
CA GLY A 202 -16.06 -18.43 0.54
C GLY A 202 -15.57 -17.71 -0.70
N PRO A 203 -14.25 -17.61 -0.92
CA PRO A 203 -13.42 -16.44 -0.72
C PRO A 203 -13.98 -15.22 -1.44
N ALA A 204 -13.98 -14.07 -0.75
CA ALA A 204 -14.42 -12.79 -1.31
C ALA A 204 -13.77 -11.62 -0.56
N HIS A 205 -13.55 -10.52 -1.26
CA HIS A 205 -13.12 -9.25 -0.67
C HIS A 205 -14.34 -8.35 -0.44
N ILE A 206 -14.54 -7.97 0.81
CA ILE A 206 -15.72 -7.18 1.23
C ILE A 206 -15.26 -5.81 1.72
N LEU A 207 -15.60 -4.77 0.97
CA LEU A 207 -15.50 -3.39 1.45
C LEU A 207 -16.60 -3.16 2.49
N VAL A 208 -16.21 -2.74 3.69
CA VAL A 208 -17.11 -2.32 4.74
C VAL A 208 -16.87 -0.86 5.08
N GLY A 209 -17.94 -0.12 5.39
CA GLY A 209 -17.90 1.22 5.98
C GLY A 209 -18.58 1.16 7.35
N VAL A 210 -17.82 1.44 8.41
CA VAL A 210 -18.27 1.30 9.80
C VAL A 210 -18.30 2.67 10.46
N ASP A 211 -19.41 3.01 11.09
CA ASP A 211 -19.59 4.25 11.84
C ASP A 211 -18.60 4.32 13.02
N VAL A 212 -17.70 5.29 12.98
CA VAL A 212 -16.62 5.44 13.97
C VAL A 212 -17.16 5.71 15.40
N ALA A 213 -18.36 6.24 15.51
CA ALA A 213 -18.95 6.58 16.82
C ALA A 213 -19.48 5.34 17.57
N ASN A 214 -19.97 4.32 16.85
CA ASN A 214 -20.74 3.23 17.47
C ASN A 214 -20.46 1.83 16.87
N GLY A 215 -19.62 1.70 15.86
CA GLY A 215 -19.27 0.42 15.24
C GLY A 215 -20.33 -0.15 14.29
N GLN A 216 -21.40 0.59 13.95
CA GLN A 216 -22.43 0.08 13.04
C GLN A 216 -21.93 0.01 11.59
N VAL A 217 -22.12 -1.12 10.93
CA VAL A 217 -21.85 -1.28 9.49
C VAL A 217 -22.91 -0.50 8.70
N LYS A 218 -22.49 0.48 7.93
CA LYS A 218 -23.33 1.32 7.06
C LYS A 218 -23.15 0.98 5.59
N VAL A 219 -21.97 0.52 5.21
CA VAL A 219 -21.64 0.09 3.85
C VAL A 219 -21.11 -1.34 3.90
N ARG A 220 -21.58 -2.20 3.01
CA ARG A 220 -21.08 -3.55 2.80
C ARG A 220 -21.20 -3.91 1.34
N ARG A 221 -20.09 -4.25 0.69
CA ARG A 221 -20.06 -4.49 -0.74
C ARG A 221 -18.94 -5.45 -1.11
N VAL A 222 -19.22 -6.44 -1.97
CA VAL A 222 -18.20 -7.23 -2.66
C VAL A 222 -17.45 -6.31 -3.62
N VAL A 223 -16.13 -6.34 -3.57
CA VAL A 223 -15.25 -5.51 -4.41
C VAL A 223 -14.37 -6.33 -5.34
N ASP A 224 -14.61 -7.63 -5.43
CA ASP A 224 -14.06 -8.47 -6.49
C ASP A 224 -14.62 -8.05 -7.84
N THR A 225 -13.76 -8.01 -8.85
CA THR A 225 -14.13 -7.60 -10.20
C THR A 225 -14.05 -8.79 -11.16
N ASP A 226 -14.68 -8.67 -12.32
CA ASP A 226 -14.68 -9.73 -13.33
C ASP A 226 -13.27 -10.23 -13.65
N GLY A 227 -13.12 -11.55 -13.70
CA GLY A 227 -11.84 -12.21 -13.94
C GLY A 227 -10.81 -12.10 -12.80
N MET A 228 -11.26 -11.76 -11.60
CA MET A 228 -10.45 -11.83 -10.39
C MET A 228 -10.70 -13.18 -9.70
N ASP A 229 -9.63 -13.88 -9.35
CA ASP A 229 -9.68 -15.02 -8.44
C ASP A 229 -9.40 -14.51 -7.02
N PRO A 230 -10.40 -14.49 -6.13
CA PRO A 230 -10.19 -13.99 -4.77
C PRO A 230 -9.21 -14.82 -3.94
N THR A 231 -8.98 -16.10 -4.31
CA THR A 231 -8.01 -16.94 -3.60
C THR A 231 -6.56 -16.65 -3.97
N ALA A 232 -6.34 -16.01 -5.11
CA ALA A 232 -5.01 -15.66 -5.62
C ALA A 232 -4.62 -14.20 -5.36
N HIS A 233 -5.59 -13.35 -5.04
CA HIS A 233 -5.37 -11.93 -4.79
C HIS A 233 -5.41 -11.65 -3.29
N GLN A 234 -4.51 -10.77 -2.85
CA GLN A 234 -4.49 -10.25 -1.47
C GLN A 234 -4.68 -8.73 -1.50
N GLN A 235 -5.55 -8.25 -0.60
CA GLN A 235 -5.70 -6.83 -0.33
C GLN A 235 -4.79 -6.42 0.84
N ARG A 236 -3.56 -6.00 0.54
CA ARG A 236 -2.55 -5.66 1.55
C ARG A 236 -2.25 -4.17 1.64
N GLY A 237 -2.26 -3.46 0.53
CA GLY A 237 -1.98 -2.04 0.47
C GLY A 237 -3.07 -1.22 1.17
N ALA A 238 -2.68 -0.13 1.83
CA ALA A 238 -3.61 0.78 2.47
C ALA A 238 -4.68 1.30 1.50
N LEU A 239 -5.88 1.50 2.00
CA LEU A 239 -6.93 2.18 1.27
C LEU A 239 -6.60 3.66 1.09
N THR A 240 -7.06 4.23 -0.02
CA THR A 240 -6.96 5.67 -0.28
C THR A 240 -8.35 6.22 -0.51
N LEU A 241 -8.71 7.30 0.19
CA LEU A 241 -9.94 8.04 -0.02
C LEU A 241 -9.65 9.35 -0.73
N ALA A 242 -10.19 9.52 -1.92
CA ALA A 242 -10.14 10.80 -2.62
C ALA A 242 -11.41 11.00 -3.46
N ASN A 243 -11.93 12.22 -3.50
CA ASN A 243 -13.12 12.60 -4.29
C ASN A 243 -14.35 11.69 -4.04
N GLY A 244 -14.55 11.21 -2.80
CA GLY A 244 -15.64 10.32 -2.43
C GLY A 244 -15.52 8.90 -2.97
N MET A 245 -14.34 8.50 -3.44
CA MET A 245 -14.01 7.16 -3.89
C MET A 245 -13.01 6.51 -2.95
N ILE A 246 -13.20 5.23 -2.67
CA ILE A 246 -12.26 4.36 -1.97
C ILE A 246 -11.49 3.55 -3.01
N TYR A 247 -10.17 3.70 -3.02
CA TYR A 247 -9.27 2.99 -3.93
C TYR A 247 -8.60 1.84 -3.18
N ILE A 248 -8.64 0.66 -3.78
CA ILE A 248 -8.30 -0.63 -3.17
C ILE A 248 -7.26 -1.31 -4.05
N PRO A 249 -5.96 -1.29 -3.69
CA PRO A 249 -4.93 -1.98 -4.45
C PRO A 249 -4.88 -3.48 -4.10
N TYR A 250 -4.59 -4.31 -5.10
CA TYR A 250 -4.45 -5.76 -4.96
C TYR A 250 -3.13 -6.26 -5.54
N GLY A 251 -2.50 -7.15 -4.80
CA GLY A 251 -1.38 -7.98 -5.25
C GLY A 251 -1.71 -9.46 -5.19
N GLY A 252 -0.69 -10.30 -5.23
CA GLY A 252 -0.78 -11.73 -4.95
C GLY A 252 -0.50 -12.03 -3.48
N LEU A 253 -0.67 -13.30 -3.13
CA LEU A 253 -0.20 -13.86 -1.87
C LEU A 253 1.34 -14.00 -1.88
N ASP A 254 1.96 -13.97 -0.71
CA ASP A 254 3.38 -14.28 -0.57
C ASP A 254 3.69 -15.67 -1.14
N GLY A 255 4.67 -15.74 -2.05
CA GLY A 255 5.01 -16.94 -2.81
C GLY A 255 4.45 -17.01 -4.22
N ASP A 256 3.70 -15.98 -4.69
CA ASP A 256 3.23 -15.78 -6.07
C ASP A 256 2.57 -17.00 -6.72
N CYS A 257 1.87 -17.79 -5.90
CA CYS A 257 1.14 -18.95 -6.37
C CYS A 257 -0.20 -18.56 -6.99
N SER A 258 -0.65 -19.37 -7.95
CA SER A 258 -1.85 -19.12 -8.74
C SER A 258 -1.72 -17.93 -9.71
N ASP A 259 -2.77 -17.68 -10.47
CA ASP A 259 -2.79 -16.64 -11.49
C ASP A 259 -3.46 -15.38 -10.95
N TYR A 260 -2.66 -14.45 -10.47
CA TYR A 260 -3.12 -13.11 -10.13
C TYR A 260 -2.56 -12.06 -11.07
N ILE A 261 -3.22 -10.92 -11.16
CA ILE A 261 -2.75 -9.74 -11.88
C ILE A 261 -3.04 -8.52 -11.02
N GLY A 262 -1.99 -7.74 -10.76
CA GLY A 262 -2.06 -6.50 -10.02
C GLY A 262 -3.14 -5.58 -10.55
N ARG A 263 -3.95 -5.03 -9.67
CA ARG A 263 -5.05 -4.13 -10.00
C ARG A 263 -5.34 -3.15 -8.88
N ILE A 264 -5.98 -2.07 -9.23
CA ILE A 264 -6.62 -1.18 -8.28
C ILE A 264 -8.10 -1.07 -8.61
N VAL A 265 -8.95 -1.24 -7.61
CA VAL A 265 -10.40 -1.14 -7.72
C VAL A 265 -10.85 0.13 -7.02
N ALA A 266 -11.83 0.84 -7.58
CA ALA A 266 -12.43 1.97 -6.91
C ALA A 266 -13.93 1.74 -6.70
N SER A 267 -14.37 1.96 -5.47
CA SER A 267 -15.76 1.98 -5.05
C SER A 267 -16.14 3.37 -4.58
N ARG A 268 -17.35 3.81 -4.89
CA ARG A 268 -17.90 4.99 -4.21
C ARG A 268 -17.97 4.73 -2.69
N ALA A 269 -17.75 5.75 -1.90
CA ALA A 269 -17.82 5.66 -0.44
C ALA A 269 -19.23 5.24 0.07
N ASP A 270 -20.30 5.57 -0.68
CA ASP A 270 -21.66 5.11 -0.37
C ASP A 270 -21.90 3.63 -0.71
N GLY A 271 -20.94 2.93 -1.29
CA GLY A 271 -21.04 1.53 -1.72
C GLY A 271 -21.91 1.30 -2.96
N GLN A 272 -22.41 2.35 -3.61
CA GLN A 272 -23.34 2.26 -4.73
C GLN A 272 -22.65 2.45 -6.10
N GLY A 273 -23.39 2.13 -7.17
CA GLY A 273 -22.93 2.28 -8.55
C GLY A 273 -21.88 1.25 -8.98
N PRO A 274 -21.32 1.36 -10.20
CA PRO A 274 -20.33 0.43 -10.71
C PRO A 274 -18.99 0.56 -9.96
N LEU A 275 -18.24 -0.56 -9.88
CA LEU A 275 -16.82 -0.53 -9.56
C LEU A 275 -16.05 -0.01 -10.77
N LEU A 276 -15.01 0.79 -10.52
CA LEU A 276 -14.01 1.09 -11.53
C LEU A 276 -12.80 0.19 -11.30
N VAL A 277 -12.07 -0.15 -12.35
CA VAL A 277 -10.88 -0.98 -12.24
C VAL A 277 -9.81 -0.55 -13.24
N TYR A 278 -8.58 -0.48 -12.75
CA TYR A 278 -7.39 -0.54 -13.59
C TYR A 278 -6.70 -1.88 -13.30
N ARG A 279 -6.41 -2.63 -14.35
CA ARG A 279 -5.65 -3.88 -14.31
C ARG A 279 -4.35 -3.66 -15.06
N VAL A 280 -3.22 -4.08 -14.50
CA VAL A 280 -1.93 -4.02 -15.20
C VAL A 280 -2.00 -4.88 -16.45
N PRO A 281 -1.56 -4.38 -17.64
CA PRO A 281 -1.67 -5.12 -18.89
C PRO A 281 -0.59 -6.21 -19.03
N THR A 282 -0.38 -6.98 -17.98
CA THR A 282 0.52 -8.13 -17.90
C THR A 282 -0.27 -9.44 -17.98
N PRO A 283 0.31 -10.54 -18.45
CA PRO A 283 -0.35 -11.84 -18.41
C PRO A 283 -0.50 -12.39 -16.99
N ARG A 284 0.40 -12.05 -16.04
CA ARG A 284 0.42 -12.54 -14.66
C ARG A 284 1.24 -11.61 -13.76
N GLU A 285 1.02 -11.65 -12.47
CA GLU A 285 1.80 -10.95 -11.43
C GLU A 285 1.59 -9.42 -11.47
N ALA A 286 2.64 -8.62 -11.36
CA ALA A 286 2.60 -7.16 -11.30
C ALA A 286 1.73 -6.63 -10.15
N GLY A 287 1.92 -7.18 -8.95
CA GLY A 287 1.13 -6.88 -7.76
C GLY A 287 1.27 -5.44 -7.28
N MET A 288 0.17 -4.83 -6.85
CA MET A 288 0.14 -3.55 -6.13
C MET A 288 0.07 -3.84 -4.63
N TRP A 289 1.17 -4.33 -4.07
CA TRP A 289 1.21 -4.95 -2.74
C TRP A 289 1.91 -4.13 -1.66
N ALA A 290 2.56 -3.02 -2.03
CA ALA A 290 3.21 -2.14 -1.06
C ALA A 290 2.22 -1.67 0.03
N THR A 291 2.62 -1.74 1.30
CA THR A 291 1.74 -1.42 2.43
C THR A 291 1.15 -0.01 2.41
N PRO A 292 1.81 1.04 1.86
CA PRO A 292 1.20 2.35 1.75
C PRO A 292 0.01 2.44 0.78
N GLY A 293 -0.16 1.45 -0.11
CA GLY A 293 -1.13 1.56 -1.19
C GLY A 293 -0.81 2.71 -2.15
N ALA A 294 -1.82 3.36 -2.70
CA ALA A 294 -1.64 4.50 -3.57
C ALA A 294 -1.54 5.80 -2.77
N SER A 295 -0.61 6.69 -3.13
CA SER A 295 -0.67 8.10 -2.74
C SER A 295 -1.57 8.88 -3.70
N ALA A 296 -2.13 10.01 -3.26
CA ALA A 296 -2.95 10.86 -4.11
C ALA A 296 -2.54 12.33 -4.03
N ASP A 297 -2.52 13.00 -5.19
CA ASP A 297 -2.30 14.45 -5.27
C ASP A 297 -3.58 15.25 -4.97
N ALA A 298 -3.48 16.57 -4.90
CA ALA A 298 -4.60 17.47 -4.61
C ALA A 298 -5.72 17.41 -5.67
N SER A 299 -5.44 16.92 -6.87
CA SER A 299 -6.44 16.69 -7.93
C SER A 299 -7.10 15.33 -7.81
N GLY A 300 -6.64 14.47 -6.87
CA GLY A 300 -7.09 13.10 -6.68
C GLY A 300 -6.47 12.12 -7.68
N ASN A 301 -5.43 12.51 -8.42
CA ASN A 301 -4.67 11.53 -9.22
C ASN A 301 -3.87 10.63 -8.29
N LEU A 302 -3.88 9.35 -8.59
CA LEU A 302 -3.22 8.33 -7.79
C LEU A 302 -1.82 8.03 -8.33
N TYR A 303 -0.89 7.77 -7.42
CA TYR A 303 0.44 7.26 -7.72
C TYR A 303 0.58 5.92 -7.02
N VAL A 304 0.60 4.84 -7.79
CA VAL A 304 0.66 3.48 -7.25
C VAL A 304 1.88 2.76 -7.79
N SER A 305 2.62 2.12 -6.89
CA SER A 305 3.75 1.28 -7.24
C SER A 305 3.30 -0.13 -7.61
N VAL A 306 3.95 -0.70 -8.62
CA VAL A 306 3.66 -2.02 -9.17
C VAL A 306 4.92 -2.88 -9.07
N GLY A 307 4.76 -4.11 -8.62
CA GLY A 307 5.83 -5.08 -8.50
C GLY A 307 6.18 -5.76 -9.81
N ASN A 308 7.05 -6.76 -9.71
CA ASN A 308 7.50 -7.57 -10.83
C ASN A 308 6.33 -8.26 -11.55
N GLY A 309 6.45 -8.35 -12.86
CA GLY A 309 5.49 -9.02 -13.75
C GLY A 309 6.12 -10.19 -14.50
N ALA A 310 5.29 -10.93 -15.21
CA ALA A 310 5.72 -12.12 -15.95
C ALA A 310 6.50 -11.80 -17.23
N ILE A 311 6.46 -10.57 -17.74
CA ILE A 311 7.17 -10.16 -18.95
C ILE A 311 8.61 -9.76 -18.61
N THR A 312 9.57 -10.48 -19.16
CA THR A 312 11.02 -10.25 -18.91
C THR A 312 11.79 -9.83 -20.16
N SER A 313 11.09 -9.54 -21.25
CA SER A 313 11.68 -9.07 -22.52
C SER A 313 10.61 -8.52 -23.46
N GLY A 314 11.00 -7.72 -24.44
CA GLY A 314 10.08 -7.15 -25.43
C GLY A 314 9.44 -5.85 -24.97
N SER A 315 8.16 -5.66 -25.27
CA SER A 315 7.43 -4.44 -24.87
C SER A 315 7.11 -4.45 -23.38
N TRP A 316 7.32 -3.32 -22.72
CA TRP A 316 6.98 -3.13 -21.32
C TRP A 316 5.48 -3.22 -21.09
N ASP A 317 5.09 -3.98 -20.08
CA ASP A 317 3.73 -4.29 -19.68
C ASP A 317 3.25 -3.52 -18.45
N HIS A 318 3.92 -2.43 -18.09
CA HIS A 318 3.67 -1.60 -16.92
C HIS A 318 3.91 -2.29 -15.56
N SER A 319 4.57 -3.44 -15.52
CA SER A 319 5.13 -4.00 -14.30
C SER A 319 6.39 -3.23 -13.86
N ASP A 320 6.84 -3.46 -12.64
CA ASP A 320 8.02 -2.80 -12.06
C ASP A 320 7.99 -1.27 -12.26
N SER A 321 6.94 -0.63 -11.78
CA SER A 321 6.62 0.73 -12.19
C SER A 321 6.02 1.61 -11.08
N ILE A 322 5.93 2.90 -11.37
CA ILE A 322 4.94 3.81 -10.81
C ILE A 322 3.94 4.17 -11.89
N LEU A 323 2.66 3.97 -11.58
CA LEU A 323 1.56 4.40 -12.44
C LEU A 323 0.92 5.65 -11.87
N LYS A 324 0.66 6.64 -12.73
CA LYS A 324 -0.21 7.78 -12.42
C LYS A 324 -1.57 7.53 -13.04
N LEU A 325 -2.61 7.40 -12.19
CA LEU A 325 -3.98 7.15 -12.62
C LEU A 325 -4.86 8.36 -12.30
N SER A 326 -5.84 8.62 -13.17
CA SER A 326 -6.88 9.61 -12.88
C SER A 326 -7.80 9.12 -11.74
N PRO A 327 -8.67 10.00 -11.18
CA PRO A 327 -9.71 9.58 -10.23
C PRO A 327 -10.68 8.52 -10.79
N THR A 328 -10.77 8.38 -12.11
CA THR A 328 -11.57 7.36 -12.79
C THR A 328 -10.73 6.16 -13.27
N LEU A 329 -9.53 6.00 -12.72
CA LEU A 329 -8.59 4.91 -13.00
C LEU A 329 -8.14 4.83 -14.47
N GLN A 330 -8.12 5.96 -15.19
CA GLN A 330 -7.47 6.02 -16.50
C GLN A 330 -5.97 6.23 -16.32
N LEU A 331 -5.15 5.47 -17.03
CA LEU A 331 -3.69 5.67 -17.03
C LEU A 331 -3.38 7.04 -17.65
N LEU A 332 -2.77 7.91 -16.87
CA LEU A 332 -2.33 9.25 -17.29
C LEU A 332 -0.86 9.28 -17.67
N ASP A 333 -0.04 8.55 -16.91
CA ASP A 333 1.40 8.50 -17.10
C ASP A 333 1.99 7.32 -16.33
N ALA A 334 3.24 6.94 -16.63
CA ALA A 334 3.92 5.85 -15.95
C ALA A 334 5.43 6.02 -16.00
N PHE A 335 6.13 5.38 -15.07
CA PHE A 335 7.58 5.28 -15.04
C PHE A 335 8.00 3.84 -14.77
N ALA A 336 9.07 3.38 -15.42
CA ALA A 336 9.81 2.19 -15.01
C ALA A 336 11.32 2.45 -15.11
N PRO A 337 12.14 1.79 -14.29
CA PRO A 337 13.58 1.73 -14.51
C PRO A 337 13.91 1.16 -15.89
N SER A 338 15.02 1.57 -16.47
CA SER A 338 15.48 0.95 -17.73
C SER A 338 15.84 -0.55 -17.59
N SER A 339 16.03 -0.98 -16.35
CA SER A 339 16.31 -2.37 -15.94
C SER A 339 15.03 -3.21 -15.67
N TRP A 340 13.82 -2.67 -15.82
CA TRP A 340 12.54 -3.30 -15.47
C TRP A 340 12.42 -4.78 -15.86
N ALA A 341 12.87 -5.13 -17.08
CA ALA A 341 12.78 -6.51 -17.57
C ALA A 341 13.73 -7.47 -16.82
N ALA A 342 14.90 -6.99 -16.41
CA ALA A 342 15.85 -7.75 -15.60
C ALA A 342 15.38 -7.82 -14.14
N GLU A 343 14.75 -6.77 -13.64
CA GLU A 343 14.15 -6.70 -12.31
C GLU A 343 12.98 -7.67 -12.21
N ASN A 344 12.06 -7.71 -13.19
CA ASN A 344 11.03 -8.74 -13.30
C ASN A 344 11.61 -10.17 -13.29
N ALA A 345 12.67 -10.42 -14.05
CA ALA A 345 13.29 -11.75 -14.10
C ALA A 345 13.96 -12.16 -12.78
N GLY A 346 14.33 -11.19 -11.95
CA GLY A 346 15.06 -11.39 -10.69
C GLY A 346 14.22 -11.28 -9.43
N ASP A 347 12.92 -11.07 -9.54
CA ASP A 347 12.03 -10.72 -8.40
C ASP A 347 12.58 -9.52 -7.59
N VAL A 348 12.95 -8.44 -8.32
CA VAL A 348 13.56 -7.25 -7.75
C VAL A 348 12.60 -6.06 -7.84
N ASP A 349 11.43 -6.20 -7.18
CA ASP A 349 10.33 -5.24 -7.26
C ASP A 349 10.70 -3.79 -6.95
N LEU A 350 10.38 -2.89 -7.86
CA LEU A 350 10.22 -1.46 -7.52
C LEU A 350 9.01 -1.29 -6.58
N GLY A 351 7.95 -2.07 -6.81
CA GLY A 351 6.71 -2.04 -6.05
C GLY A 351 6.77 -2.60 -4.63
N SER A 352 7.94 -2.88 -4.08
CA SER A 352 8.11 -3.25 -2.66
C SER A 352 7.94 -2.08 -1.69
N GLN A 353 8.05 -0.84 -2.19
CA GLN A 353 7.81 0.40 -1.46
C GLN A 353 6.70 1.21 -2.12
N GLY A 354 5.94 1.97 -1.32
CA GLY A 354 4.97 2.94 -1.85
C GLY A 354 5.63 4.23 -2.31
N ALA A 355 5.09 4.82 -3.37
CA ALA A 355 5.51 6.13 -3.83
C ALA A 355 5.09 7.22 -2.84
N VAL A 356 5.98 8.18 -2.54
CA VAL A 356 5.68 9.37 -1.74
C VAL A 356 5.70 10.63 -2.60
N LEU A 357 4.74 11.52 -2.34
CA LEU A 357 4.65 12.79 -3.05
C LEU A 357 5.41 13.85 -2.27
N LEU A 358 6.33 14.52 -2.96
CA LEU A 358 7.18 15.57 -2.41
C LEU A 358 6.72 16.95 -2.87
N PRO A 359 7.12 18.02 -2.18
CA PRO A 359 6.98 19.40 -2.69
C PRO A 359 7.61 19.58 -4.07
N ASN A 360 7.26 20.69 -4.76
CA ASN A 360 7.82 21.06 -6.05
C ASN A 360 7.55 20.04 -7.17
N ASN A 361 6.45 19.28 -7.06
CA ASN A 361 6.00 18.30 -8.05
C ASN A 361 7.01 17.17 -8.26
N PHE A 362 7.63 16.68 -7.21
CA PHE A 362 8.42 15.47 -7.25
C PHE A 362 7.69 14.26 -6.65
N VAL A 363 8.08 13.08 -7.09
CA VAL A 363 7.72 11.79 -6.54
C VAL A 363 9.00 11.04 -6.22
N PHE A 364 9.07 10.38 -5.08
CA PHE A 364 10.18 9.51 -4.72
C PHE A 364 9.71 8.07 -4.55
N ILE A 365 10.54 7.13 -4.96
CA ILE A 365 10.41 5.70 -4.68
C ILE A 365 11.78 5.04 -4.62
N ALA A 366 11.90 4.00 -3.79
CA ALA A 366 12.96 3.02 -3.82
C ALA A 366 12.35 1.62 -3.75
N GLY A 367 13.08 0.58 -4.14
CA GLY A 367 12.57 -0.79 -4.15
C GLY A 367 13.62 -1.82 -3.78
N LYS A 368 13.38 -3.07 -4.17
CA LYS A 368 14.30 -4.20 -3.90
C LYS A 368 15.66 -4.05 -4.60
N SER A 369 15.73 -3.28 -5.72
CA SER A 369 17.01 -3.03 -6.42
C SER A 369 18.01 -2.21 -5.60
N GLY A 370 17.55 -1.55 -4.56
CA GLY A 370 18.36 -0.63 -3.76
C GLY A 370 18.55 0.73 -4.43
N THR A 371 18.00 0.95 -5.61
CA THR A 371 18.04 2.23 -6.31
C THR A 371 16.82 3.06 -5.91
N GLY A 372 17.06 4.30 -5.47
CA GLY A 372 16.04 5.31 -5.31
C GLY A 372 15.91 6.17 -6.56
N TYR A 373 14.69 6.58 -6.86
CA TYR A 373 14.34 7.41 -8.02
C TYR A 373 13.57 8.63 -7.57
N THR A 374 13.91 9.78 -8.15
CA THR A 374 13.05 10.96 -8.13
C THR A 374 12.47 11.19 -9.53
N LEU A 375 11.18 11.46 -9.58
CA LEU A 375 10.40 11.67 -10.80
C LEU A 375 9.69 13.03 -10.74
N ARG A 376 9.32 13.59 -11.88
CA ARG A 376 8.38 14.71 -11.90
C ARG A 376 6.95 14.19 -11.91
N SER A 377 6.12 14.65 -10.96
CA SER A 377 4.71 14.27 -10.91
C SER A 377 3.91 14.78 -12.12
N THR A 378 4.42 15.79 -12.82
CA THR A 378 3.82 16.34 -14.04
C THR A 378 4.15 15.55 -15.30
N ALA A 379 5.26 14.77 -15.28
CA ALA A 379 5.69 13.90 -16.38
C ALA A 379 6.63 12.84 -15.80
N LEU A 380 6.11 11.62 -15.54
CA LEU A 380 6.88 10.52 -14.94
C LEU A 380 7.99 10.02 -15.84
N GLY A 381 7.83 10.17 -17.18
CA GLY A 381 8.91 10.04 -18.15
C GLY A 381 9.07 8.67 -18.81
N GLY A 382 8.16 7.73 -18.57
CA GLY A 382 8.23 6.40 -19.18
C GLY A 382 9.43 5.58 -18.71
N ILE A 383 9.98 4.74 -19.57
CA ILE A 383 11.14 3.90 -19.23
C ILE A 383 12.41 4.76 -19.14
N GLY A 384 13.04 4.77 -17.96
CA GLY A 384 14.31 5.47 -17.72
C GLY A 384 14.21 7.00 -17.71
N GLY A 385 12.99 7.57 -17.55
CA GLY A 385 12.75 9.01 -17.57
C GLY A 385 12.86 9.72 -16.21
N GLN A 386 13.54 9.13 -15.23
CA GLN A 386 13.74 9.73 -13.91
C GLN A 386 14.54 11.03 -13.96
N VAL A 387 14.30 11.91 -12.97
CA VAL A 387 15.10 13.13 -12.75
C VAL A 387 16.45 12.78 -12.15
N ASP A 388 16.44 11.83 -11.21
CA ASP A 388 17.64 11.31 -10.57
C ASP A 388 17.48 9.84 -10.21
N ALA A 389 18.60 9.13 -10.14
CA ALA A 389 18.68 7.75 -9.68
C ALA A 389 19.99 7.55 -8.91
N GLN A 390 19.88 7.03 -7.68
CA GLN A 390 21.03 6.76 -6.81
C GLN A 390 20.85 5.46 -6.04
N GLY A 391 21.96 4.81 -5.70
CA GLY A 391 21.96 3.74 -4.71
C GLY A 391 21.53 4.29 -3.35
N VAL A 392 20.33 3.96 -2.90
CA VAL A 392 19.81 4.33 -1.57
C VAL A 392 19.91 3.13 -0.65
N CYS A 393 19.11 2.12 -0.84
CA CYS A 393 19.12 0.84 -0.11
C CYS A 393 18.00 -0.07 -0.60
N VAL A 394 18.08 -1.36 -0.33
CA VAL A 394 16.95 -2.28 -0.48
C VAL A 394 15.85 -1.87 0.49
N SER A 395 14.68 -1.50 -0.03
CA SER A 395 13.60 -0.90 0.73
C SER A 395 12.26 -1.63 0.56
N PHE A 396 11.47 -1.63 1.63
CA PHE A 396 10.12 -2.17 1.66
C PHE A 396 9.22 -1.29 2.53
N GLY A 397 7.92 -1.25 2.23
CA GLY A 397 6.93 -0.55 3.04
C GLY A 397 6.78 0.92 2.69
N GLY A 398 6.64 1.81 3.67
CA GLY A 398 6.40 3.25 3.48
C GLY A 398 7.55 4.11 3.99
N ALA A 399 7.98 5.08 3.21
CA ALA A 399 8.87 6.13 3.67
C ALA A 399 8.06 7.29 4.28
N ALA A 400 8.61 7.96 5.31
CA ALA A 400 8.04 9.20 5.83
C ALA A 400 8.76 10.43 5.26
N THR A 401 8.08 11.59 5.26
CA THR A 401 8.66 12.83 4.72
C THR A 401 8.38 14.05 5.58
N VAL A 402 9.38 14.92 5.68
CA VAL A 402 9.23 16.27 6.25
C VAL A 402 9.73 17.26 5.20
N GLY A 403 8.81 17.90 4.50
CA GLY A 403 9.16 18.70 3.31
C GLY A 403 9.82 17.82 2.25
N SER A 404 11.05 18.15 1.85
CA SER A 404 11.84 17.38 0.86
C SER A 404 12.83 16.40 1.49
N THR A 405 12.80 16.22 2.81
CA THR A 405 13.57 15.20 3.52
C THR A 405 12.75 13.93 3.64
N ILE A 406 13.33 12.80 3.27
CA ILE A 406 12.69 11.48 3.21
C ILE A 406 13.43 10.56 4.17
N PHE A 407 12.68 9.77 4.94
CA PHE A 407 13.19 8.71 5.80
C PHE A 407 12.77 7.36 5.22
N VAL A 408 13.72 6.66 4.62
CA VAL A 408 13.51 5.43 3.84
C VAL A 408 13.70 4.22 4.75
N PRO A 409 12.74 3.27 4.80
CA PRO A 409 12.89 2.03 5.56
C PRO A 409 13.79 1.05 4.81
N CYS A 410 15.07 1.09 5.10
CA CYS A 410 16.06 0.19 4.53
C CYS A 410 16.16 -1.10 5.35
N ILE A 411 16.47 -2.22 4.71
CA ILE A 411 16.65 -3.50 5.42
C ILE A 411 17.85 -3.48 6.39
N ASP A 412 18.78 -2.54 6.19
CA ASP A 412 20.01 -2.33 6.97
C ASP A 412 19.97 -1.06 7.84
N GLY A 413 18.79 -0.46 8.03
CA GLY A 413 18.56 0.71 8.87
C GLY A 413 17.92 1.88 8.13
N VAL A 414 17.07 2.66 8.81
CA VAL A 414 16.43 3.85 8.23
C VAL A 414 17.49 4.80 7.66
N ARG A 415 17.29 5.26 6.43
CA ARG A 415 18.19 6.22 5.76
C ARG A 415 17.47 7.53 5.50
N GLN A 416 18.16 8.65 5.80
CA GLN A 416 17.73 9.97 5.37
C GLN A 416 18.16 10.23 3.93
N VAL A 417 17.25 10.79 3.11
CA VAL A 417 17.50 11.27 1.76
C VAL A 417 16.92 12.67 1.64
N ASN A 418 17.69 13.64 1.16
CA ASN A 418 17.23 15.00 0.91
C ASN A 418 17.11 15.23 -0.59
N VAL A 419 15.98 15.75 -1.05
CA VAL A 419 15.75 16.08 -2.47
C VAL A 419 15.81 17.58 -2.65
N ASP A 420 16.72 18.06 -3.49
CA ASP A 420 16.87 19.48 -3.75
C ASP A 420 15.80 20.04 -4.71
N ALA A 421 15.82 21.36 -4.95
CA ALA A 421 14.86 22.04 -5.82
C ALA A 421 14.91 21.58 -7.30
N ASN A 422 15.99 20.90 -7.72
CA ASN A 422 16.17 20.33 -9.05
C ASN A 422 15.75 18.85 -9.10
N GLY A 423 15.37 18.26 -7.96
CA GLY A 423 15.00 16.85 -7.83
C GLY A 423 16.21 15.92 -7.65
N LYS A 424 17.39 16.45 -7.35
CA LYS A 424 18.58 15.63 -7.08
C LYS A 424 18.57 15.15 -5.63
N MET A 425 18.90 13.89 -5.43
CA MET A 425 19.00 13.26 -4.14
C MET A 425 20.37 13.49 -3.51
N HIS A 426 20.39 13.75 -2.20
CA HIS A 426 21.56 13.84 -1.37
C HIS A 426 21.36 12.90 -0.18
N LEU A 427 22.21 11.88 -0.08
CA LEU A 427 22.13 10.91 1.01
C LEU A 427 22.59 11.56 2.31
N GLY A 428 21.75 11.47 3.32
CA GLY A 428 22.06 11.90 4.68
C GLY A 428 22.56 10.73 5.54
N TRP A 429 22.19 10.76 6.82
CA TRP A 429 22.56 9.72 7.77
C TRP A 429 21.86 8.40 7.48
N GLN A 430 22.40 7.33 8.02
CA GLN A 430 21.78 6.02 8.11
C GLN A 430 21.82 5.55 9.56
N ALA A 431 20.68 5.17 10.09
CA ALA A 431 20.62 4.53 11.39
C ALA A 431 21.31 3.16 11.34
N SER A 432 21.98 2.78 12.41
CA SER A 432 22.66 1.49 12.48
C SER A 432 21.70 0.36 12.85
N GLY A 433 22.01 -0.83 12.40
CA GLY A 433 21.40 -2.06 12.88
C GLY A 433 20.06 -2.38 12.27
N ASN A 434 19.22 -3.08 13.03
CA ASN A 434 17.98 -3.71 12.56
C ASN A 434 16.75 -2.78 12.63
N ILE A 435 16.91 -1.47 12.42
CA ILE A 435 15.79 -0.50 12.45
C ILE A 435 15.27 -0.36 11.03
N PHE A 436 14.32 -1.22 10.65
CA PHE A 436 13.88 -1.37 9.26
C PHE A 436 12.38 -1.17 9.04
N GLY A 437 11.58 -0.96 10.10
CA GLY A 437 10.14 -0.72 9.99
C GLY A 437 9.84 0.59 9.27
N SER A 438 8.65 0.68 8.66
CA SER A 438 8.17 1.93 8.05
C SER A 438 8.20 3.06 9.07
N PRO A 439 9.00 4.14 8.84
CA PRO A 439 9.17 5.21 9.80
C PRO A 439 7.99 6.18 9.77
N VAL A 440 7.72 6.81 10.91
CA VAL A 440 6.86 7.99 11.02
C VAL A 440 7.60 9.09 11.77
N VAL A 441 7.20 10.35 11.61
CA VAL A 441 7.90 11.49 12.19
C VAL A 441 6.97 12.30 13.06
N GLY A 442 7.37 12.51 14.32
CA GLY A 442 6.71 13.41 15.25
C GLY A 442 7.66 14.49 15.73
N GLY A 443 7.31 15.78 15.53
CA GLY A 443 8.21 16.87 15.87
C GLY A 443 9.55 16.77 15.14
N HIS A 444 10.65 16.60 15.90
CA HIS A 444 12.00 16.38 15.39
C HIS A 444 12.50 14.93 15.57
N THR A 445 11.58 13.99 15.77
CA THR A 445 11.92 12.60 16.07
C THR A 445 11.36 11.65 15.02
N VAL A 446 12.20 10.76 14.47
CA VAL A 446 11.81 9.65 13.59
C VAL A 446 11.59 8.41 14.43
N TYR A 447 10.41 7.82 14.33
CA TYR A 447 10.08 6.56 15.00
C TYR A 447 10.05 5.43 13.98
N SER A 448 10.77 4.36 14.27
CA SER A 448 10.80 3.15 13.47
C SER A 448 11.10 1.96 14.38
N HIS A 449 11.04 0.74 13.87
CA HIS A 449 11.13 -0.45 14.70
C HIS A 449 12.05 -1.54 14.10
N SER A 450 12.51 -2.44 14.98
CA SER A 450 13.03 -3.75 14.64
C SER A 450 11.95 -4.83 14.73
N ASN A 451 12.34 -6.09 14.88
CA ASN A 451 11.37 -7.20 15.09
C ASN A 451 10.66 -7.14 16.46
N ASP A 452 11.15 -6.36 17.42
CA ASP A 452 10.64 -6.36 18.80
C ASP A 452 10.81 -5.02 19.54
N THR A 453 11.48 -4.05 18.95
CA THR A 453 11.86 -2.80 19.62
C THR A 453 11.46 -1.60 18.78
N LEU A 454 10.75 -0.64 19.39
CA LEU A 454 10.50 0.68 18.85
C LEU A 454 11.66 1.61 19.21
N TYR A 455 12.14 2.36 18.22
CA TYR A 455 13.22 3.33 18.35
C TYR A 455 12.74 4.73 18.05
N ALA A 456 13.22 5.69 18.82
CA ALA A 456 13.14 7.11 18.56
C ALA A 456 14.52 7.61 18.11
N LEU A 457 14.59 8.17 16.91
CA LEU A 457 15.82 8.65 16.29
C LEU A 457 15.77 10.18 16.16
N ASN A 458 16.87 10.84 16.45
CA ASN A 458 17.01 12.26 16.15
C ASN A 458 16.91 12.48 14.64
N MET A 459 16.01 13.36 14.20
CA MET A 459 15.70 13.59 12.78
C MET A 459 16.92 14.10 11.99
N ASP A 460 17.83 14.86 12.63
CA ASP A 460 18.97 15.49 11.95
C ASP A 460 20.21 14.59 11.89
N SER A 461 20.38 13.70 12.88
CA SER A 461 21.61 12.89 13.02
C SER A 461 21.40 11.39 12.88
N GLY A 462 20.15 10.89 12.98
CA GLY A 462 19.84 9.46 12.99
C GLY A 462 20.25 8.73 14.27
N GLN A 463 20.76 9.46 15.28
CA GLN A 463 21.14 8.87 16.56
C GLN A 463 19.90 8.40 17.33
N VAL A 464 20.00 7.22 17.95
CA VAL A 464 18.95 6.72 18.84
C VAL A 464 18.90 7.60 20.09
N ILE A 465 17.73 8.22 20.32
CA ILE A 465 17.44 9.05 21.51
C ILE A 465 16.87 8.14 22.61
N ALA A 466 15.92 7.28 22.25
CA ALA A 466 15.25 6.35 23.15
C ALA A 466 14.87 5.08 22.40
N SER A 467 14.66 4.00 23.14
CA SER A 467 14.14 2.75 22.60
C SER A 467 13.35 1.99 23.65
N LEU A 468 12.38 1.19 23.20
CA LEU A 468 11.56 0.37 24.08
C LEU A 468 11.32 -0.99 23.42
N ASN A 469 11.59 -2.08 24.13
CA ASN A 469 11.14 -3.40 23.71
C ASN A 469 9.62 -3.48 23.90
N VAL A 470 8.91 -3.72 22.82
CA VAL A 470 7.43 -3.77 22.76
C VAL A 470 6.90 -5.18 22.54
N GLY A 471 7.79 -6.17 22.48
CA GLY A 471 7.51 -7.55 22.12
C GLY A 471 7.54 -7.76 20.61
N GLN A 472 7.24 -8.98 20.18
CA GLN A 472 7.30 -9.36 18.76
C GLN A 472 6.44 -8.44 17.89
N LEU A 473 7.03 -7.98 16.80
CA LEU A 473 6.39 -7.18 15.76
C LEU A 473 6.45 -7.90 14.42
N ASN A 474 5.41 -7.72 13.61
CA ASN A 474 5.42 -8.15 12.22
C ASN A 474 6.22 -7.15 11.37
N ARG A 475 6.85 -7.62 10.30
CA ARG A 475 7.78 -6.82 9.47
C ARG A 475 7.17 -5.52 8.94
N PHE A 476 5.88 -5.53 8.63
CA PHE A 476 5.22 -4.44 7.89
C PHE A 476 4.26 -3.62 8.75
N VAL A 477 4.26 -3.82 10.06
CA VAL A 477 3.50 -2.91 10.93
C VAL A 477 4.10 -1.52 10.89
N THR A 478 3.26 -0.52 11.03
CA THR A 478 3.66 0.88 10.99
C THR A 478 3.12 1.55 12.24
N PRO A 479 3.95 2.32 12.98
CA PRO A 479 3.49 3.05 14.15
C PRO A 479 2.65 4.27 13.76
N THR A 480 1.68 4.62 14.60
CA THR A 480 0.85 5.83 14.51
C THR A 480 1.13 6.75 15.67
N ILE A 481 1.26 8.05 15.43
CA ILE A 481 1.52 9.05 16.46
C ILE A 481 0.25 9.89 16.68
N ALA A 482 -0.16 10.04 17.95
CA ALA A 482 -1.20 10.98 18.33
C ALA A 482 -0.88 11.64 19.68
N GLY A 483 -0.62 12.94 19.65
CA GLY A 483 -0.19 13.69 20.84
C GLY A 483 1.15 13.16 21.36
N SER A 484 1.15 12.69 22.62
CA SER A 484 2.31 12.06 23.27
C SER A 484 2.24 10.53 23.29
N ASN A 485 1.41 9.91 22.43
CA ASN A 485 1.30 8.46 22.36
C ASN A 485 1.66 7.94 20.97
N ILE A 486 2.20 6.72 20.95
CA ILE A 486 2.45 5.92 19.75
C ILE A 486 1.67 4.62 19.87
N PHE A 487 0.99 4.22 18.80
CA PHE A 487 0.23 2.97 18.72
C PHE A 487 0.86 2.08 17.66
N ILE A 488 1.09 0.81 17.98
CA ILE A 488 1.69 -0.14 17.05
C ILE A 488 1.01 -1.51 17.13
N GLY A 489 0.68 -2.09 15.97
CA GLY A 489 0.11 -3.42 15.86
C GLY A 489 1.08 -4.51 16.28
N THR A 490 0.56 -5.62 16.83
CA THR A 490 1.34 -6.79 17.25
C THR A 490 0.69 -8.07 16.71
N PRO A 491 1.35 -9.23 16.78
CA PRO A 491 0.73 -10.50 16.37
C PRO A 491 -0.53 -10.90 17.14
N THR A 492 -0.82 -10.26 18.27
CA THR A 492 -1.97 -10.60 19.13
C THR A 492 -2.84 -9.40 19.49
N GLY A 493 -2.66 -8.26 18.82
CA GLY A 493 -3.42 -7.05 19.09
C GLY A 493 -2.62 -5.78 18.91
N ILE A 494 -2.57 -4.90 19.92
CA ILE A 494 -1.97 -3.56 19.83
C ILE A 494 -1.23 -3.18 21.12
N THR A 495 -0.16 -2.40 20.99
CA THR A 495 0.55 -1.77 22.12
C THR A 495 0.54 -0.25 21.95
N ALA A 496 0.25 0.45 23.05
CA ALA A 496 0.43 1.91 23.17
C ALA A 496 1.68 2.24 23.97
N ILE A 497 2.42 3.23 23.51
CA ILE A 497 3.67 3.72 24.07
C ILE A 497 3.50 5.21 24.36
N SER A 498 3.86 5.64 25.55
CA SER A 498 3.96 7.06 25.90
C SER A 498 5.33 7.61 25.59
N ILE A 499 5.35 8.78 24.96
CA ILE A 499 6.51 9.65 24.78
C ILE A 499 6.67 10.48 26.06
N VAL A 500 7.76 10.30 26.77
CA VAL A 500 8.04 10.93 28.07
C VAL A 500 9.25 11.81 28.03
#